data_d3605dacd2bde24f64b174b1e9ab9833
#
_entry.id   d3605dacd2bde24f64b174b1e9ab9833
#
_cell.length_a   1.000
_cell.length_b   1.000
_cell.length_c   1.000
_cell.angle_alpha   90.00
_cell.angle_beta   90.00
_cell.angle_gamma   90.00
#
_symmetry.space_group_name_H-M   'P 1'
#
loop_
_entity.id
_entity.type
_entity.pdbx_description
1 polymer ?
#
loop_
_entity_poly.entity_id
_entity_poly.type
_entity_poly.pdbx_seq_one_letter_code
_entity_poly.pdbx_strand_id
1 'polypeptide(L)'
;MKTKITYISDTHTKHHKCTDDLLGGDILIHAGDIMNSGYSVNDIYQFCDWFSGFDNYKHKIFIAGNHDRYFENDPEEVAEILAEYPNITYLQDSSVVINGLTIYGSPWQPEFCNWAFNLPRGGKELESKWAAIPENTDILVTHGPPQGILDISGAPYNEPNLGCPLLRVRVDLIKPKMHVFGHIHGSAGDTINNGTHFFNASILNERYEYWSKPTTVTIDSETNEIEIVK
;
A
#
# COMPACT_ATOMS: atom_id res chain seq x y z
N MET A 1 -23.31 -4.23 -3.27
CA MET A 1 -22.81 -5.03 -2.11
C MET A 1 -21.76 -4.23 -1.37
N LYS A 2 -21.89 -4.12 -0.04
CA LYS A 2 -20.93 -3.36 0.79
C LYS A 2 -19.74 -4.24 1.19
N THR A 3 -18.53 -3.76 0.96
CA THR A 3 -17.27 -4.41 1.35
C THR A 3 -16.53 -3.52 2.34
N LYS A 4 -16.17 -4.05 3.51
CA LYS A 4 -15.45 -3.36 4.56
C LYS A 4 -13.96 -3.61 4.40
N ILE A 5 -13.17 -2.55 4.20
CA ILE A 5 -11.73 -2.59 3.92
C ILE A 5 -10.99 -1.77 4.98
N THR A 6 -10.01 -2.38 5.62
CA THR A 6 -9.05 -1.68 6.49
C THR A 6 -7.70 -1.63 5.78
N TYR A 7 -6.99 -0.52 5.89
CA TYR A 7 -5.66 -0.36 5.29
C TYR A 7 -4.68 0.29 6.26
N ILE A 8 -3.44 -0.14 6.11
CA ILE A 8 -2.25 0.32 6.83
C ILE A 8 -1.05 0.31 5.89
N SER A 9 0.01 1.00 6.25
CA SER A 9 1.30 1.01 5.56
C SER A 9 2.43 1.38 6.52
N ASP A 10 3.69 1.17 6.09
CA ASP A 10 4.89 1.68 6.75
C ASP A 10 4.99 1.23 8.22
N THR A 11 4.84 -0.07 8.42
CA THR A 11 4.91 -0.64 9.77
C THR A 11 6.33 -0.86 10.27
N HIS A 12 7.32 -1.01 9.38
CA HIS A 12 8.75 -1.11 9.69
C HIS A 12 9.04 -1.99 10.90
N THR A 13 8.58 -3.25 10.86
CA THR A 13 8.65 -4.26 11.93
C THR A 13 7.88 -3.93 13.22
N LYS A 14 7.18 -2.78 13.27
CA LYS A 14 6.38 -2.34 14.42
C LYS A 14 4.87 -2.59 14.25
N HIS A 15 4.50 -3.51 13.36
CA HIS A 15 3.11 -3.86 13.02
C HIS A 15 2.27 -4.20 14.28
N HIS A 16 2.87 -4.77 15.33
CA HIS A 16 2.19 -5.06 16.60
C HIS A 16 1.59 -3.81 17.29
N LYS A 17 2.06 -2.59 16.94
CA LYS A 17 1.57 -1.34 17.54
C LYS A 17 0.14 -0.99 17.13
N CYS A 18 -0.32 -1.46 15.97
CA CYS A 18 -1.68 -1.21 15.49
C CYS A 18 -2.64 -2.39 15.68
N THR A 19 -2.19 -3.49 16.32
CA THR A 19 -3.00 -4.72 16.46
C THR A 19 -4.37 -4.46 17.06
N ASP A 20 -4.44 -3.71 18.16
CA ASP A 20 -5.71 -3.43 18.87
C ASP A 20 -6.65 -2.50 18.10
N ASP A 21 -6.13 -1.77 17.10
CA ASP A 21 -6.90 -0.88 16.24
C ASP A 21 -7.44 -1.59 14.97
N LEU A 22 -7.07 -2.86 14.73
CA LEU A 22 -7.53 -3.69 13.61
C LEU A 22 -8.82 -4.44 13.96
N LEU A 23 -9.95 -3.76 13.78
CA LEU A 23 -11.26 -4.19 14.28
C LEU A 23 -12.00 -5.23 13.42
N GLY A 24 -11.36 -5.72 12.34
CA GLY A 24 -11.95 -6.70 11.43
C GLY A 24 -12.79 -6.12 10.29
N GLY A 25 -12.95 -6.92 9.26
CA GLY A 25 -13.66 -6.55 8.03
C GLY A 25 -13.60 -7.64 6.96
N ASP A 26 -13.85 -7.27 5.71
CA ASP A 26 -13.73 -8.21 4.61
C ASP A 26 -12.28 -8.28 4.11
N ILE A 27 -11.59 -7.13 4.02
CA ILE A 27 -10.24 -7.03 3.45
C ILE A 27 -9.34 -6.21 4.38
N LEU A 28 -8.14 -6.72 4.65
CA LEU A 28 -7.03 -5.97 5.25
C LEU A 28 -5.96 -5.76 4.18
N ILE A 29 -5.57 -4.49 3.94
CA ILE A 29 -4.54 -4.12 2.96
C ILE A 29 -3.35 -3.51 3.68
N HIS A 30 -2.13 -3.97 3.33
CA HIS A 30 -0.87 -3.33 3.74
C HIS A 30 -0.13 -2.80 2.51
N ALA A 31 0.12 -1.49 2.46
CA ALA A 31 0.66 -0.81 1.28
C ALA A 31 2.21 -0.67 1.29
N GLY A 32 2.91 -1.66 1.86
CA GLY A 32 4.38 -1.76 1.78
C GLY A 32 5.11 -1.23 3.02
N ASP A 33 6.44 -1.43 2.99
CA ASP A 33 7.35 -1.16 4.11
C ASP A 33 6.99 -1.95 5.37
N ILE A 34 6.94 -3.28 5.20
CA ILE A 34 6.78 -4.22 6.30
C ILE A 34 8.07 -4.36 7.11
N MET A 35 9.23 -4.24 6.43
CA MET A 35 10.58 -4.37 7.01
C MET A 35 11.17 -3.00 7.35
N ASN A 36 12.24 -3.00 8.14
CA ASN A 36 12.97 -1.77 8.48
C ASN A 36 14.18 -1.53 7.56
N SER A 37 15.09 -2.50 7.44
CA SER A 37 16.28 -2.42 6.56
C SER A 37 16.19 -3.30 5.31
N GLY A 38 15.28 -4.26 5.32
CA GLY A 38 14.96 -5.10 4.18
C GLY A 38 15.91 -6.28 3.93
N TYR A 39 16.75 -6.65 4.91
CA TYR A 39 17.74 -7.73 4.76
C TYR A 39 17.46 -8.96 5.63
N SER A 40 16.45 -8.93 6.48
CA SER A 40 16.17 -9.98 7.45
C SER A 40 15.00 -10.84 7.00
N VAL A 41 15.25 -12.06 6.63
CA VAL A 41 14.21 -13.07 6.36
C VAL A 41 13.26 -13.23 7.55
N ASN A 42 13.81 -13.11 8.78
CA ASN A 42 13.00 -13.23 10.00
C ASN A 42 11.94 -12.12 10.11
N ASP A 43 12.19 -10.92 9.55
CA ASP A 43 11.20 -9.84 9.55
C ASP A 43 9.99 -10.21 8.68
N ILE A 44 10.21 -10.96 7.58
CA ILE A 44 9.14 -11.47 6.71
C ILE A 44 8.30 -12.50 7.46
N TYR A 45 8.92 -13.47 8.12
CA TYR A 45 8.21 -14.45 8.94
C TYR A 45 7.39 -13.79 10.05
N GLN A 46 7.98 -12.85 10.80
CA GLN A 46 7.29 -12.12 11.87
C GLN A 46 6.07 -11.35 11.32
N PHE A 47 6.21 -10.69 10.16
CA PHE A 47 5.09 -10.02 9.52
C PHE A 47 4.02 -11.01 9.07
N CYS A 48 4.39 -12.10 8.41
CA CYS A 48 3.46 -13.11 7.91
C CYS A 48 2.71 -13.79 9.06
N ASP A 49 3.41 -14.16 10.15
CA ASP A 49 2.79 -14.73 11.34
C ASP A 49 1.74 -13.78 11.94
N TRP A 50 2.10 -12.49 12.09
CA TRP A 50 1.18 -11.48 12.61
C TRP A 50 0.02 -11.23 11.66
N PHE A 51 0.30 -11.04 10.35
CA PHE A 51 -0.71 -10.68 9.36
C PHE A 51 -1.67 -11.83 9.07
N SER A 52 -1.18 -13.07 9.01
CA SER A 52 -2.00 -14.27 8.82
C SER A 52 -2.95 -14.53 9.99
N GLY A 53 -2.55 -14.15 11.20
CA GLY A 53 -3.29 -14.40 12.44
C GLY A 53 -4.60 -13.61 12.60
N PHE A 54 -4.91 -12.68 11.70
CA PHE A 54 -6.16 -11.92 11.75
C PHE A 54 -7.33 -12.70 11.12
N ASP A 55 -7.94 -13.63 11.87
CA ASP A 55 -9.09 -14.41 11.43
C ASP A 55 -10.38 -13.57 11.25
N ASN A 56 -10.39 -12.36 11.81
CA ASN A 56 -11.47 -11.39 11.66
C ASN A 56 -11.45 -10.61 10.33
N TYR A 57 -10.46 -10.91 9.44
CA TYR A 57 -10.44 -10.46 8.06
C TYR A 57 -10.44 -11.65 7.10
N LYS A 58 -11.38 -11.66 6.13
CA LYS A 58 -11.52 -12.76 5.16
C LYS A 58 -10.37 -12.81 4.17
N HIS A 59 -9.87 -11.64 3.75
CA HIS A 59 -8.79 -11.48 2.79
C HIS A 59 -7.72 -10.55 3.35
N LYS A 60 -6.47 -10.95 3.22
CA LYS A 60 -5.31 -10.21 3.66
C LYS A 60 -4.39 -10.01 2.47
N ILE A 61 -4.19 -8.75 2.06
CA ILE A 61 -3.45 -8.38 0.85
C ILE A 61 -2.32 -7.44 1.25
N PHE A 62 -1.15 -7.64 0.67
CA PHE A 62 -0.07 -6.69 0.83
C PHE A 62 0.78 -6.53 -0.44
N ILE A 63 1.50 -5.43 -0.51
CA ILE A 63 2.58 -5.18 -1.44
C ILE A 63 3.88 -4.95 -0.67
N ALA A 64 5.01 -5.02 -1.35
CA ALA A 64 6.29 -4.55 -0.80
C ALA A 64 6.41 -3.01 -0.92
N GLY A 65 7.36 -2.44 -0.18
CA GLY A 65 7.79 -1.05 -0.30
C GLY A 65 9.31 -0.94 -0.48
N ASN A 66 9.85 0.27 -0.37
CA ASN A 66 11.28 0.47 -0.61
C ASN A 66 12.17 -0.11 0.50
N HIS A 67 11.68 -0.26 1.70
CA HIS A 67 12.42 -0.94 2.77
C HIS A 67 12.37 -2.47 2.68
N ASP A 68 11.60 -3.03 1.76
CA ASP A 68 11.40 -4.49 1.64
C ASP A 68 12.35 -5.11 0.59
N ARG A 69 13.67 -4.86 0.75
CA ARG A 69 14.71 -5.26 -0.21
C ARG A 69 14.75 -6.75 -0.51
N TYR A 70 14.40 -7.58 0.45
CA TYR A 70 14.41 -9.04 0.27
C TYR A 70 13.44 -9.47 -0.82
N PHE A 71 12.31 -8.75 -0.97
CA PHE A 71 11.31 -9.02 -2.00
C PHE A 71 11.80 -8.75 -3.43
N GLU A 72 12.74 -7.82 -3.59
CA GLU A 72 13.36 -7.53 -4.89
C GLU A 72 14.58 -8.41 -5.16
N ASN A 73 15.41 -8.66 -4.13
CA ASN A 73 16.70 -9.35 -4.28
C ASN A 73 16.57 -10.87 -4.36
N ASP A 74 15.64 -11.45 -3.59
CA ASP A 74 15.48 -12.89 -3.43
C ASP A 74 14.00 -13.33 -3.59
N PRO A 75 13.36 -12.99 -4.74
CA PRO A 75 11.92 -13.20 -4.94
C PRO A 75 11.53 -14.69 -4.91
N GLU A 76 12.44 -15.61 -5.24
CA GLU A 76 12.19 -17.05 -5.20
C GLU A 76 12.04 -17.52 -3.75
N GLU A 77 12.94 -17.14 -2.85
CA GLU A 77 12.86 -17.47 -1.43
C GLU A 77 11.63 -16.82 -0.77
N VAL A 78 11.31 -15.56 -1.13
CA VAL A 78 10.07 -14.91 -0.68
C VAL A 78 8.85 -15.71 -1.11
N ALA A 79 8.81 -16.21 -2.33
CA ALA A 79 7.69 -17.03 -2.82
C ALA A 79 7.56 -18.34 -2.04
N GLU A 80 8.68 -18.98 -1.66
CA GLU A 80 8.69 -20.17 -0.81
C GLU A 80 8.12 -19.85 0.59
N ILE A 81 8.56 -18.77 1.21
CA ILE A 81 8.03 -18.32 2.52
C ILE A 81 6.53 -18.05 2.44
N LEU A 82 6.09 -17.29 1.44
CA LEU A 82 4.67 -16.93 1.29
C LEU A 82 3.77 -18.14 1.02
N ALA A 83 4.31 -19.22 0.42
CA ALA A 83 3.58 -20.46 0.23
C ALA A 83 3.18 -21.14 1.55
N GLU A 84 3.87 -20.85 2.65
CA GLU A 84 3.50 -21.30 4.00
C GLU A 84 2.26 -20.58 4.58
N TYR A 85 1.89 -19.43 3.97
CA TYR A 85 0.80 -18.56 4.42
C TYR A 85 -0.32 -18.41 3.37
N PRO A 86 -1.09 -19.47 3.06
CA PRO A 86 -2.05 -19.48 1.94
C PRO A 86 -3.24 -18.51 2.13
N ASN A 87 -3.40 -17.91 3.31
CA ASN A 87 -4.43 -16.92 3.63
C ASN A 87 -3.96 -15.47 3.46
N ILE A 88 -2.71 -15.26 2.96
CA ILE A 88 -2.16 -13.95 2.60
C ILE A 88 -1.98 -13.89 1.08
N THR A 89 -2.30 -12.76 0.49
CA THR A 89 -2.08 -12.47 -0.94
C THR A 89 -1.04 -11.37 -1.09
N TYR A 90 0.10 -11.69 -1.67
CA TYR A 90 1.10 -10.71 -2.10
C TYR A 90 0.81 -10.26 -3.53
N LEU A 91 0.85 -8.95 -3.78
CA LEU A 91 0.69 -8.39 -5.12
C LEU A 91 1.96 -7.64 -5.53
N GLN A 92 2.49 -8.01 -6.70
CA GLN A 92 3.56 -7.29 -7.40
C GLN A 92 3.21 -7.25 -8.88
N ASP A 93 2.89 -6.07 -9.38
CA ASP A 93 2.42 -5.85 -10.76
C ASP A 93 1.29 -6.83 -11.17
N SER A 94 0.40 -7.10 -10.24
CA SER A 94 -0.65 -8.12 -10.37
C SER A 94 -1.94 -7.69 -9.69
N SER A 95 -3.02 -8.40 -10.01
CA SER A 95 -4.35 -8.09 -9.46
C SER A 95 -5.05 -9.32 -8.90
N VAL A 96 -5.99 -9.06 -7.97
CA VAL A 96 -6.94 -10.03 -7.45
C VAL A 96 -8.35 -9.43 -7.51
N VAL A 97 -9.36 -10.28 -7.71
CA VAL A 97 -10.77 -9.84 -7.66
C VAL A 97 -11.41 -10.37 -6.40
N ILE A 98 -11.90 -9.47 -5.55
CA ILE A 98 -12.58 -9.80 -4.28
C ILE A 98 -13.90 -9.03 -4.22
N ASN A 99 -14.99 -9.73 -3.96
CA ASN A 99 -16.34 -9.13 -3.89
C ASN A 99 -16.71 -8.30 -5.15
N GLY A 100 -16.19 -8.68 -6.31
CA GLY A 100 -16.40 -7.95 -7.57
C GLY A 100 -15.53 -6.69 -7.72
N LEU A 101 -14.62 -6.40 -6.79
CA LEU A 101 -13.66 -5.30 -6.87
C LEU A 101 -12.31 -5.82 -7.40
N THR A 102 -11.80 -5.22 -8.46
CA THR A 102 -10.45 -5.48 -8.98
C THR A 102 -9.44 -4.66 -8.18
N ILE A 103 -8.56 -5.35 -7.44
CA ILE A 103 -7.51 -4.75 -6.62
C ILE A 103 -6.17 -5.02 -7.32
N TYR A 104 -5.45 -3.98 -7.70
CA TYR A 104 -4.11 -4.08 -8.32
C TYR A 104 -3.06 -3.56 -7.35
N GLY A 105 -1.94 -4.29 -7.23
CA GLY A 105 -0.82 -3.94 -6.35
C GLY A 105 0.51 -3.81 -7.10
N SER A 106 1.30 -2.76 -6.76
CA SER A 106 2.62 -2.52 -7.33
C SER A 106 3.54 -1.81 -6.34
N PRO A 107 4.77 -2.32 -6.10
CA PRO A 107 5.70 -1.75 -5.12
C PRO A 107 6.56 -0.60 -5.67
N TRP A 108 6.62 -0.43 -6.99
CA TRP A 108 7.55 0.49 -7.66
C TRP A 108 7.34 1.94 -7.26
N GLN A 109 8.46 2.71 -7.31
CA GLN A 109 8.44 4.13 -7.00
C GLN A 109 9.59 4.87 -7.71
N PRO A 110 9.51 6.21 -7.79
CA PRO A 110 10.64 7.02 -8.22
C PRO A 110 11.84 6.80 -7.30
N GLU A 111 13.02 6.71 -7.91
CA GLU A 111 14.28 6.53 -7.21
C GLU A 111 14.46 7.54 -6.07
N PHE A 112 14.68 7.00 -4.88
CA PHE A 112 15.01 7.72 -3.66
C PHE A 112 16.08 6.94 -2.91
N CYS A 113 17.25 7.50 -2.74
CA CYS A 113 18.41 6.81 -2.16
C CYS A 113 18.69 5.47 -2.88
N ASN A 114 19.38 4.56 -2.23
CA ASN A 114 19.61 3.21 -2.76
C ASN A 114 18.71 2.20 -2.03
N TRP A 115 17.40 2.32 -2.20
CA TRP A 115 16.39 1.42 -1.64
C TRP A 115 15.86 0.45 -2.70
N ALA A 116 14.95 -0.45 -2.31
CA ALA A 116 14.31 -1.40 -3.22
C ALA A 116 13.25 -0.75 -4.11
N PHE A 117 12.87 -1.44 -5.18
CA PHE A 117 11.80 -1.07 -6.11
C PHE A 117 11.92 0.36 -6.68
N ASN A 118 13.15 0.85 -6.76
CA ASN A 118 13.50 2.17 -7.27
C ASN A 118 13.69 2.15 -8.78
N LEU A 119 13.01 3.05 -9.48
CA LEU A 119 13.22 3.30 -10.92
C LEU A 119 13.37 4.81 -11.19
N PRO A 120 14.15 5.22 -12.20
CA PRO A 120 14.33 6.62 -12.52
C PRO A 120 13.01 7.37 -12.65
N ARG A 121 12.86 8.50 -11.94
CA ARG A 121 11.59 9.26 -11.79
C ARG A 121 10.86 9.58 -13.09
N GLY A 122 11.54 9.85 -14.17
CA GLY A 122 10.98 10.08 -15.52
C GLY A 122 11.33 8.97 -16.51
N GLY A 123 11.75 7.79 -16.01
CA GLY A 123 12.24 6.70 -16.84
C GLY A 123 11.15 5.90 -17.51
N LYS A 124 11.48 5.36 -18.70
CA LYS A 124 10.56 4.50 -19.47
C LYS A 124 10.17 3.21 -18.72
N GLU A 125 11.04 2.71 -17.86
CA GLU A 125 10.76 1.51 -17.08
C GLU A 125 9.65 1.77 -16.07
N LEU A 126 9.73 2.90 -15.34
CA LEU A 126 8.67 3.30 -14.40
C LEU A 126 7.36 3.62 -15.14
N GLU A 127 7.45 4.28 -16.32
CA GLU A 127 6.29 4.52 -17.17
C GLU A 127 5.62 3.21 -17.60
N SER A 128 6.41 2.18 -17.97
CA SER A 128 5.90 0.87 -18.34
C SER A 128 5.20 0.16 -17.19
N LYS A 129 5.71 0.30 -15.95
CA LYS A 129 5.07 -0.24 -14.74
C LYS A 129 3.68 0.36 -14.56
N TRP A 130 3.56 1.66 -14.67
CA TRP A 130 2.27 2.32 -14.53
C TRP A 130 1.33 2.06 -15.71
N ALA A 131 1.84 1.93 -16.93
CA ALA A 131 1.04 1.57 -18.10
C ALA A 131 0.42 0.16 -17.97
N ALA A 132 1.07 -0.74 -17.24
CA ALA A 132 0.58 -2.10 -17.00
C ALA A 132 -0.61 -2.18 -16.03
N ILE A 133 -0.91 -1.14 -15.25
CA ILE A 133 -2.09 -1.11 -14.37
C ILE A 133 -3.35 -1.26 -15.24
N PRO A 134 -4.24 -2.24 -15.01
CA PRO A 134 -5.45 -2.42 -15.80
C PRO A 134 -6.41 -1.22 -15.70
N GLU A 135 -7.09 -0.90 -16.78
CA GLU A 135 -8.05 0.23 -16.82
C GLU A 135 -9.27 0.00 -15.93
N ASN A 136 -9.63 -1.27 -15.70
CA ASN A 136 -10.75 -1.66 -14.85
C ASN A 136 -10.35 -1.84 -13.36
N THR A 137 -9.23 -1.24 -12.92
CA THR A 137 -8.81 -1.29 -11.53
C THR A 137 -9.76 -0.45 -10.66
N ASP A 138 -10.43 -1.09 -9.70
CA ASP A 138 -11.29 -0.43 -8.73
C ASP A 138 -10.48 0.15 -7.56
N ILE A 139 -9.54 -0.65 -7.05
CA ILE A 139 -8.66 -0.29 -5.95
C ILE A 139 -7.22 -0.44 -6.40
N LEU A 140 -6.50 0.65 -6.40
CA LEU A 140 -5.07 0.68 -6.68
C LEU A 140 -4.30 0.72 -5.36
N VAL A 141 -3.29 -0.13 -5.23
CA VAL A 141 -2.36 -0.13 -4.10
C VAL A 141 -0.95 0.07 -4.64
N THR A 142 -0.32 1.20 -4.31
CA THR A 142 1.09 1.47 -4.61
C THR A 142 1.84 1.81 -3.33
N HIS A 143 3.17 1.63 -3.30
CA HIS A 143 3.86 2.02 -2.09
C HIS A 143 3.94 3.54 -1.95
N GLY A 144 4.43 4.26 -2.99
CA GLY A 144 4.49 5.72 -2.98
C GLY A 144 3.26 6.42 -3.56
N PRO A 145 3.02 7.70 -3.22
CA PRO A 145 1.91 8.51 -3.71
C PRO A 145 2.06 8.95 -5.16
N PRO A 146 0.96 9.30 -5.86
CA PRO A 146 1.01 10.09 -7.06
C PRO A 146 1.35 11.56 -6.72
N GLN A 147 2.06 12.26 -7.61
CA GLN A 147 2.50 13.63 -7.37
C GLN A 147 1.32 14.59 -7.10
N GLY A 148 1.48 15.42 -6.07
CA GLY A 148 0.51 16.43 -5.65
C GLY A 148 -0.66 15.86 -4.81
N ILE A 149 -0.57 14.61 -4.36
CA ILE A 149 -1.60 13.96 -3.54
C ILE A 149 -0.95 13.35 -2.29
N LEU A 150 -1.16 13.98 -1.14
CA LEU A 150 -0.64 13.51 0.15
C LEU A 150 0.86 13.12 0.07
N ASP A 151 1.64 13.99 -0.56
CA ASP A 151 3.04 13.76 -0.94
C ASP A 151 4.01 14.82 -0.38
N ILE A 152 3.66 15.40 0.76
CA ILE A 152 4.48 16.37 1.49
C ILE A 152 5.13 15.66 2.69
N SER A 153 6.47 15.69 2.79
CA SER A 153 7.16 15.13 3.96
C SER A 153 6.78 15.88 5.24
N GLY A 154 6.86 15.17 6.36
CA GLY A 154 6.60 15.78 7.66
C GLY A 154 7.67 16.77 8.11
N ALA A 155 7.36 17.48 9.23
CA ALA A 155 8.32 18.37 9.86
C ALA A 155 9.58 17.59 10.31
N PRO A 156 10.78 18.19 10.23
CA PRO A 156 11.05 19.61 9.93
C PRO A 156 11.20 19.93 8.43
N TYR A 157 11.15 18.94 7.54
CA TYR A 157 11.50 19.12 6.13
C TYR A 157 10.38 19.78 5.33
N ASN A 158 9.15 19.28 5.45
CA ASN A 158 7.95 19.79 4.73
C ASN A 158 8.18 19.92 3.21
N GLU A 159 8.92 18.98 2.61
CA GLU A 159 9.22 18.99 1.19
C GLU A 159 7.98 18.58 0.38
N PRO A 160 7.53 19.39 -0.59
CA PRO A 160 6.38 19.09 -1.43
C PRO A 160 6.75 18.28 -2.68
N ASN A 161 5.74 17.69 -3.32
CA ASN A 161 5.85 17.03 -4.62
C ASN A 161 6.79 15.81 -4.64
N LEU A 162 6.83 15.06 -3.56
CA LEU A 162 7.64 13.85 -3.46
C LEU A 162 7.05 12.68 -4.26
N GLY A 163 5.76 12.72 -4.54
CA GLY A 163 5.04 11.70 -5.30
C GLY A 163 5.49 11.53 -6.74
N CYS A 164 5.04 10.46 -7.38
CA CYS A 164 5.40 10.08 -8.74
C CYS A 164 4.56 10.82 -9.79
N PRO A 165 5.16 11.62 -10.71
CA PRO A 165 4.42 12.32 -11.76
C PRO A 165 3.82 11.36 -12.79
N LEU A 166 4.52 10.28 -13.15
CA LEU A 166 4.03 9.29 -14.11
C LEU A 166 2.85 8.49 -13.54
N LEU A 167 2.90 8.14 -12.25
CA LEU A 167 1.78 7.52 -11.55
C LEU A 167 0.57 8.47 -11.52
N ARG A 168 0.79 9.76 -11.29
CA ARG A 168 -0.28 10.75 -11.31
C ARG A 168 -1.01 10.76 -12.66
N VAL A 169 -0.27 10.76 -13.76
CA VAL A 169 -0.87 10.70 -15.11
C VAL A 169 -1.72 9.43 -15.30
N ARG A 170 -1.19 8.27 -14.86
CA ARG A 170 -1.94 7.00 -14.98
C ARG A 170 -3.19 6.99 -14.13
N VAL A 171 -3.11 7.42 -12.89
CA VAL A 171 -4.27 7.47 -11.98
C VAL A 171 -5.35 8.43 -12.50
N ASP A 172 -4.97 9.60 -13.00
CA ASP A 172 -5.91 10.55 -13.60
C ASP A 172 -6.60 9.99 -14.86
N LEU A 173 -5.94 9.07 -15.57
CA LEU A 173 -6.50 8.39 -16.75
C LEU A 173 -7.51 7.31 -16.35
N ILE A 174 -7.11 6.37 -15.47
CA ILE A 174 -7.93 5.18 -15.13
C ILE A 174 -8.98 5.46 -14.06
N LYS A 175 -8.77 6.48 -13.22
CA LYS A 175 -9.67 6.93 -12.15
C LYS A 175 -10.17 5.78 -11.27
N PRO A 176 -9.28 5.06 -10.56
CA PRO A 176 -9.72 4.02 -9.65
C PRO A 176 -10.65 4.63 -8.59
N LYS A 177 -11.58 3.86 -8.05
CA LYS A 177 -12.46 4.30 -6.95
C LYS A 177 -11.65 4.70 -5.72
N MET A 178 -10.62 3.88 -5.43
CA MET A 178 -9.71 4.04 -4.31
C MET A 178 -8.26 3.91 -4.75
N HIS A 179 -7.37 4.72 -4.18
CA HIS A 179 -5.92 4.56 -4.27
C HIS A 179 -5.31 4.62 -2.87
N VAL A 180 -4.76 3.49 -2.43
CA VAL A 180 -4.11 3.34 -1.12
C VAL A 180 -2.60 3.31 -1.32
N PHE A 181 -1.87 4.06 -0.52
CA PHE A 181 -0.41 4.14 -0.54
C PHE A 181 0.14 4.54 0.83
N GLY A 182 1.46 4.63 0.97
CA GLY A 182 2.17 5.07 2.16
C GLY A 182 3.40 5.90 1.82
N HIS A 183 4.59 5.48 2.30
CA HIS A 183 5.91 6.02 2.00
C HIS A 183 6.18 7.44 2.53
N ILE A 184 5.27 8.37 2.36
CA ILE A 184 5.40 9.75 2.86
C ILE A 184 4.68 9.86 4.19
N HIS A 185 5.37 9.50 5.28
CA HIS A 185 4.81 9.37 6.62
C HIS A 185 4.10 10.64 7.09
N GLY A 186 4.66 11.81 6.79
CA GLY A 186 4.12 13.11 7.22
C GLY A 186 2.79 13.49 6.58
N SER A 187 2.35 12.75 5.55
CA SER A 187 1.10 13.02 4.83
C SER A 187 0.02 11.97 5.06
N ALA A 188 0.12 11.17 6.14
CA ALA A 188 -0.94 10.22 6.49
C ALA A 188 -2.31 10.90 6.58
N GLY A 189 -3.32 10.29 5.95
CA GLY A 189 -4.67 10.84 5.86
C GLY A 189 -5.36 10.53 4.54
N ASP A 190 -6.43 11.26 4.24
CA ASP A 190 -7.21 11.04 3.04
C ASP A 190 -7.60 12.33 2.31
N THR A 191 -7.92 12.18 1.02
CA THR A 191 -8.43 13.26 0.17
C THR A 191 -9.16 12.70 -1.04
N ILE A 192 -10.06 13.49 -1.63
CA ILE A 192 -10.72 13.15 -2.89
C ILE A 192 -10.23 14.09 -3.98
N ASN A 193 -9.79 13.53 -5.08
CA ASN A 193 -9.38 14.31 -6.25
C ASN A 193 -9.82 13.60 -7.53
N ASN A 194 -10.39 14.33 -8.48
CA ASN A 194 -10.82 13.85 -9.79
C ASN A 194 -11.68 12.56 -9.77
N GLY A 195 -12.45 12.35 -8.69
CA GLY A 195 -13.33 11.19 -8.52
C GLY A 195 -12.68 9.96 -7.89
N THR A 196 -11.39 9.99 -7.61
CA THR A 196 -10.67 8.97 -6.83
C THR A 196 -10.55 9.39 -5.37
N HIS A 197 -10.80 8.48 -4.44
CA HIS A 197 -10.52 8.67 -3.02
C HIS A 197 -9.12 8.12 -2.71
N PHE A 198 -8.22 9.00 -2.29
CA PHE A 198 -6.82 8.72 -2.00
C PHE A 198 -6.62 8.58 -0.50
N PHE A 199 -5.80 7.60 -0.12
CA PHE A 199 -5.47 7.30 1.27
C PHE A 199 -3.97 7.08 1.42
N ASN A 200 -3.30 7.95 2.16
CA ASN A 200 -1.97 7.67 2.67
C ASN A 200 -2.13 6.93 4.00
N ALA A 201 -1.81 5.64 3.97
CA ALA A 201 -2.08 4.67 5.02
C ALA A 201 -0.93 4.51 6.04
N SER A 202 0.10 5.37 5.98
CA SER A 202 1.26 5.30 6.89
C SER A 202 0.80 5.40 8.34
N ILE A 203 1.17 4.43 9.17
CA ILE A 203 0.82 4.43 10.60
C ILE A 203 1.91 5.04 11.49
N LEU A 204 3.14 5.15 10.99
CA LEU A 204 4.26 5.76 11.69
C LEU A 204 4.52 7.18 11.19
N ASN A 205 5.05 8.03 12.07
CA ASN A 205 5.54 9.35 11.70
C ASN A 205 7.01 9.31 11.22
N GLU A 206 7.59 10.47 10.88
CA GLU A 206 8.98 10.62 10.43
C GLU A 206 10.04 10.17 11.47
N ARG A 207 9.63 9.94 12.71
CA ARG A 207 10.48 9.38 13.78
C ARG A 207 10.24 7.90 14.03
N TYR A 208 9.44 7.27 13.14
CA TYR A 208 9.02 5.88 13.29
C TYR A 208 8.24 5.61 14.59
N GLU A 209 7.48 6.60 15.06
CA GLU A 209 6.57 6.46 16.20
C GLU A 209 5.15 6.22 15.68
N TYR A 210 4.39 5.33 16.35
CA TYR A 210 2.98 5.10 16.03
C TYR A 210 2.16 6.36 16.35
N TRP A 211 1.50 6.93 15.34
CA TRP A 211 0.77 8.17 15.46
C TRP A 211 -0.55 8.23 14.69
N SER A 212 -0.66 7.47 13.60
CA SER A 212 -1.86 7.41 12.79
C SER A 212 -2.52 6.03 12.91
N LYS A 213 -3.82 6.01 13.17
CA LYS A 213 -4.56 4.74 13.29
C LYS A 213 -4.88 4.16 11.92
N PRO A 214 -5.03 2.80 11.84
CA PRO A 214 -5.60 2.16 10.67
C PRO A 214 -6.91 2.83 10.27
N THR A 215 -7.09 3.04 8.99
CA THR A 215 -8.37 3.58 8.48
C THR A 215 -9.20 2.46 7.90
N THR A 216 -10.49 2.47 8.23
CA THR A 216 -11.46 1.51 7.69
C THR A 216 -12.50 2.26 6.87
N VAL A 217 -12.79 1.73 5.68
CA VAL A 217 -13.84 2.24 4.80
C VAL A 217 -14.85 1.13 4.48
N THR A 218 -16.04 1.52 4.10
CA THR A 218 -17.00 0.65 3.42
C THR A 218 -17.17 1.16 2.00
N ILE A 219 -16.96 0.30 1.01
CA ILE A 219 -17.24 0.58 -0.40
C ILE A 219 -18.47 -0.20 -0.84
N ASP A 220 -19.42 0.48 -1.48
CA ASP A 220 -20.55 -0.18 -2.12
C ASP A 220 -20.25 -0.35 -3.61
N SER A 221 -20.18 -1.63 -4.06
CA SER A 221 -19.88 -1.96 -5.46
C SER A 221 -20.98 -1.57 -6.45
N GLU A 222 -22.19 -1.26 -6.00
CA GLU A 222 -23.33 -0.87 -6.84
C GLU A 222 -23.38 0.66 -7.02
N THR A 223 -23.22 1.41 -5.92
CA THR A 223 -23.30 2.88 -5.94
C THR A 223 -21.95 3.55 -6.11
N ASN A 224 -20.83 2.82 -5.90
CA ASN A 224 -19.46 3.32 -5.82
C ASN A 224 -19.22 4.31 -4.66
N GLU A 225 -20.15 4.38 -3.69
CA GLU A 225 -19.97 5.22 -2.51
C GLU A 225 -18.92 4.61 -1.58
N ILE A 226 -18.04 5.46 -1.06
CA ILE A 226 -17.02 5.13 -0.08
C ILE A 226 -17.32 5.92 1.19
N GLU A 227 -17.53 5.20 2.30
CA GLU A 227 -17.78 5.78 3.61
C GLU A 227 -16.63 5.41 4.55
N ILE A 228 -16.02 6.40 5.22
CA ILE A 228 -15.02 6.15 6.27
C ILE A 228 -15.77 5.70 7.53
N VAL A 229 -15.40 4.53 8.04
CA VAL A 229 -15.96 3.99 9.29
C VAL A 229 -15.20 4.63 10.46
N LYS A 230 -15.90 5.37 11.30
CA LYS A 230 -15.34 6.05 12.48
C LYS A 230 -15.41 5.16 13.72
#